data_a7bcefd4bbfc25400a8b38bd34d9a495
#
_entry.id   a7bcefd4bbfc25400a8b38bd34d9a495
#
_cell.length_a   1.000
_cell.length_b   1.000
_cell.length_c   1.000
_cell.angle_alpha   90.00
_cell.angle_beta   90.00
_cell.angle_gamma   90.00
#
_symmetry.space_group_name_H-M   'P 1'
#
loop_
_entity.id
_entity.type
_entity.pdbx_description
1 polymer ?
#
loop_
_entity_poly.entity_id
_entity_poly.type
_entity_poly.pdbx_seq_one_letter_code
_entity_poly.pdbx_strand_id
1 'polypeptide(L)'
;MTNAEWIIKNGYKFSDLHFSYDNNGDIVISLNDKILVRGLYIPFEDALKRWLDMEHDEKILNDAEKKYLSAVIKPFRDRVAFICKVNTLERYGTQRIDIGFTDESVDMKLPIFESGTMYKGMKLGYSYKPEELGL
;
A
#
# COMPACT_ATOMS: atom_id res chain seq x y z
N MET A 1 -9.22 -8.27 -13.92
CA MET A 1 -8.11 -8.43 -14.92
C MET A 1 -6.86 -8.91 -14.22
N THR A 2 -6.01 -9.61 -14.92
CA THR A 2 -4.72 -10.07 -14.40
C THR A 2 -3.71 -8.91 -14.33
N ASN A 3 -2.62 -9.11 -13.61
CA ASN A 3 -1.53 -8.13 -13.58
C ASN A 3 -0.95 -7.89 -14.97
N ALA A 4 -0.84 -8.95 -15.80
CA ALA A 4 -0.39 -8.83 -17.18
C ALA A 4 -1.30 -7.93 -18.01
N GLU A 5 -2.60 -8.15 -17.93
CA GLU A 5 -3.61 -7.35 -18.63
C GLU A 5 -3.59 -5.88 -18.17
N TRP A 6 -3.43 -5.66 -16.89
CA TRP A 6 -3.34 -4.32 -16.32
C TRP A 6 -2.12 -3.55 -16.85
N ILE A 7 -0.96 -4.19 -16.92
CA ILE A 7 0.27 -3.60 -17.46
C ILE A 7 0.05 -3.15 -18.90
N ILE A 8 -0.49 -4.03 -19.74
CA ILE A 8 -0.77 -3.75 -21.15
C ILE A 8 -1.78 -2.61 -21.30
N LYS A 9 -2.87 -2.66 -20.55
CA LYS A 9 -3.93 -1.64 -20.58
C LYS A 9 -3.42 -0.24 -20.25
N ASN A 10 -2.46 -0.15 -19.31
CA ASN A 10 -1.89 1.13 -18.89
C ASN A 10 -0.69 1.57 -19.73
N GLY A 11 -0.41 0.89 -20.84
CA GLY A 11 0.63 1.29 -21.79
C GLY A 11 2.05 0.99 -21.35
N TYR A 12 2.23 0.18 -20.32
CA TYR A 12 3.55 -0.24 -19.87
C TYR A 12 4.07 -1.42 -20.68
N LYS A 13 5.39 -1.56 -20.71
CA LYS A 13 6.06 -2.70 -21.32
C LYS A 13 6.54 -3.66 -20.23
N PHE A 14 6.55 -4.96 -20.53
CA PHE A 14 7.10 -5.95 -19.59
C PHE A 14 8.60 -5.70 -19.28
N SER A 15 9.33 -5.10 -20.22
CA SER A 15 10.72 -4.70 -20.02
C SER A 15 10.90 -3.60 -18.97
N ASP A 16 9.83 -2.88 -18.61
CA ASP A 16 9.85 -1.86 -17.56
C ASP A 16 9.76 -2.47 -16.16
N LEU A 17 9.43 -3.76 -16.06
CA LEU A 17 9.36 -4.48 -14.77
C LEU A 17 10.76 -4.79 -14.25
N HIS A 18 10.97 -4.53 -12.95
CA HIS A 18 12.19 -4.81 -12.25
C HIS A 18 11.96 -5.80 -11.13
N PHE A 19 12.80 -6.83 -11.08
CA PHE A 19 12.81 -7.82 -10.00
C PHE A 19 14.04 -7.59 -9.14
N SER A 20 13.84 -7.48 -7.84
CA SER A 20 14.93 -7.36 -6.89
C SER A 20 14.57 -8.08 -5.59
N TYR A 21 15.56 -8.23 -4.72
CA TYR A 21 15.38 -8.70 -3.36
C TYR A 21 15.61 -7.54 -2.41
N ASP A 22 14.77 -7.44 -1.38
CA ASP A 22 15.03 -6.49 -0.30
C ASP A 22 16.05 -7.06 0.70
N ASN A 23 16.35 -6.30 1.76
CA ASN A 23 17.32 -6.70 2.78
C ASN A 23 16.89 -7.94 3.57
N ASN A 24 15.60 -8.30 3.54
CA ASN A 24 15.06 -9.49 4.20
C ASN A 24 15.02 -10.72 3.26
N GLY A 25 15.44 -10.56 2.02
CA GLY A 25 15.38 -11.62 1.02
C GLY A 25 14.02 -11.79 0.36
N ASP A 26 13.09 -10.88 0.59
CA ASP A 26 11.76 -10.88 -0.04
C ASP A 26 11.83 -10.33 -1.46
N ILE A 27 11.01 -10.91 -2.35
CA ILE A 27 10.93 -10.44 -3.73
C ILE A 27 10.21 -9.11 -3.80
N VAL A 28 10.81 -8.16 -4.53
CA VAL A 28 10.23 -6.85 -4.83
C VAL A 28 10.02 -6.73 -6.32
N ILE A 29 8.80 -6.44 -6.75
CA ILE A 29 8.46 -6.18 -8.14
C ILE A 29 8.14 -4.69 -8.26
N SER A 30 8.87 -3.99 -9.13
CA SER A 30 8.67 -2.57 -9.38
C SER A 30 8.46 -2.30 -10.87
N LEU A 31 7.79 -1.18 -11.16
CA LEU A 31 7.53 -0.70 -12.51
C LEU A 31 7.89 0.78 -12.53
N ASN A 32 8.93 1.16 -13.31
CA ASN A 32 9.42 2.54 -13.38
C ASN A 32 9.61 3.17 -11.99
N ASP A 33 10.38 2.49 -11.13
CA ASP A 33 10.68 2.88 -9.74
C ASP A 33 9.49 2.85 -8.76
N LYS A 34 8.29 2.51 -9.24
CA LYS A 34 7.14 2.31 -8.37
C LYS A 34 7.08 0.85 -7.94
N ILE A 35 7.11 0.62 -6.62
CA ILE A 35 6.97 -0.73 -6.07
C ILE A 35 5.52 -1.19 -6.18
N LEU A 36 5.28 -2.27 -6.91
CA LEU A 36 3.97 -2.89 -7.06
C LEU A 36 3.72 -3.96 -6.00
N VAL A 37 4.73 -4.76 -5.70
CA VAL A 37 4.63 -5.88 -4.76
C VAL A 37 5.91 -5.99 -3.95
N ARG A 38 5.77 -6.27 -2.67
CA ARG A 38 6.88 -6.60 -1.77
C ARG A 38 6.47 -7.79 -0.90
N GLY A 39 7.42 -8.69 -0.63
CA GLY A 39 7.17 -9.83 0.24
C GLY A 39 6.39 -10.98 -0.41
N LEU A 40 6.52 -11.14 -1.72
CA LEU A 40 5.84 -12.20 -2.45
C LEU A 40 6.55 -13.54 -2.21
N TYR A 41 5.85 -14.49 -1.58
CA TYR A 41 6.34 -15.86 -1.36
C TYR A 41 6.01 -16.74 -2.55
N ILE A 42 6.76 -16.60 -3.63
CA ILE A 42 6.66 -17.48 -4.80
C ILE A 42 8.06 -17.98 -5.13
N PRO A 43 8.23 -19.27 -5.48
CA PRO A 43 9.54 -19.77 -5.94
C PRO A 43 10.08 -18.90 -7.07
N PHE A 44 11.34 -18.54 -6.97
CA PHE A 44 11.99 -17.56 -7.85
C PHE A 44 11.82 -17.86 -9.34
N GLU A 45 11.92 -19.12 -9.74
CA GLU A 45 11.88 -19.54 -11.16
C GLU A 45 10.54 -19.21 -11.83
N ASP A 46 9.44 -19.22 -11.07
CA ASP A 46 8.09 -18.97 -11.60
C ASP A 46 7.46 -17.66 -11.10
N ALA A 47 8.19 -16.87 -10.32
CA ALA A 47 7.65 -15.71 -9.62
C ALA A 47 7.01 -14.71 -10.59
N LEU A 48 7.69 -14.37 -11.68
CA LEU A 48 7.17 -13.41 -12.67
C LEU A 48 5.91 -13.94 -13.34
N LYS A 49 5.94 -15.18 -13.82
CA LYS A 49 4.80 -15.77 -14.53
C LYS A 49 3.57 -15.86 -13.63
N ARG A 50 3.76 -16.34 -12.41
CA ARG A 50 2.66 -16.46 -11.45
C ARG A 50 2.08 -15.10 -11.10
N TRP A 51 2.93 -14.10 -10.85
CA TRP A 51 2.46 -12.75 -10.53
C TRP A 51 1.70 -12.13 -11.70
N LEU A 52 2.16 -12.31 -12.93
CA LEU A 52 1.47 -11.80 -14.13
C LEU A 52 0.09 -12.43 -14.30
N ASP A 53 -0.08 -13.70 -13.93
CA ASP A 53 -1.34 -14.43 -14.03
C ASP A 53 -2.28 -14.17 -12.85
N MET A 54 -1.81 -13.55 -11.75
CA MET A 54 -2.65 -13.21 -10.61
C MET A 54 -3.61 -12.07 -10.94
N GLU A 55 -4.80 -12.10 -10.34
CA GLU A 55 -5.73 -10.99 -10.43
C GLU A 55 -5.09 -9.71 -9.87
N HIS A 56 -5.20 -8.64 -10.63
CA HIS A 56 -4.71 -7.34 -10.21
C HIS A 56 -5.63 -6.76 -9.14
N ASP A 57 -5.06 -6.53 -7.95
CA ASP A 57 -5.78 -5.94 -6.84
C ASP A 57 -5.42 -4.46 -6.74
N GLU A 58 -6.35 -3.60 -7.16
CA GLU A 58 -6.23 -2.14 -7.04
C GLU A 58 -6.77 -1.64 -5.70
N LYS A 59 -7.48 -2.49 -4.96
CA LYS A 59 -8.04 -2.11 -3.67
C LYS A 59 -6.99 -2.20 -2.57
N ILE A 60 -6.51 -1.07 -2.13
CA ILE A 60 -5.59 -0.97 -0.99
C ILE A 60 -6.36 -1.11 0.32
N LEU A 61 -7.55 -0.50 0.40
CA LEU A 61 -8.44 -0.59 1.54
C LEU A 61 -9.63 -1.48 1.23
N ASN A 62 -10.07 -2.27 2.21
CA ASN A 62 -11.38 -2.94 2.10
C ASN A 62 -12.51 -1.91 2.33
N ASP A 63 -13.76 -2.34 2.09
CA ASP A 63 -14.91 -1.43 2.15
C ASP A 63 -15.12 -0.82 3.54
N ALA A 64 -14.90 -1.60 4.59
CA ALA A 64 -15.03 -1.14 5.98
C ALA A 64 -13.96 -0.11 6.36
N GLU A 65 -12.70 -0.38 5.99
CA GLU A 65 -11.58 0.53 6.21
C GLU A 65 -11.76 1.84 5.45
N LYS A 66 -12.18 1.75 4.20
CA LYS A 66 -12.47 2.92 3.37
C LYS A 66 -13.58 3.77 3.97
N LYS A 67 -14.67 3.14 4.39
CA LYS A 67 -15.79 3.84 5.03
C LYS A 67 -15.37 4.54 6.31
N TYR A 68 -14.59 3.87 7.14
CA TYR A 68 -14.09 4.43 8.40
C TYR A 68 -13.16 5.61 8.16
N LEU A 69 -12.13 5.46 7.33
CA LEU A 69 -11.19 6.53 7.04
C LEU A 69 -11.88 7.71 6.34
N SER A 70 -12.79 7.46 5.41
CA SER A 70 -13.57 8.52 4.77
C SER A 70 -14.35 9.34 5.79
N ALA A 71 -14.97 8.69 6.78
CA ALA A 71 -15.71 9.37 7.83
C ALA A 71 -14.81 10.21 8.74
N VAL A 72 -13.65 9.66 9.10
CA VAL A 72 -12.67 10.33 9.98
C VAL A 72 -12.10 11.59 9.33
N ILE A 73 -11.72 11.51 8.05
CA ILE A 73 -11.06 12.63 7.35
C ILE A 73 -12.05 13.64 6.75
N LYS A 74 -13.32 13.30 6.63
CA LYS A 74 -14.33 14.14 5.96
C LYS A 74 -14.31 15.61 6.39
N PRO A 75 -14.25 15.95 7.71
CA PRO A 75 -14.18 17.35 8.13
C PRO A 75 -12.90 18.06 7.71
N PHE A 76 -11.84 17.32 7.39
CA PHE A 76 -10.50 17.86 7.13
C PHE A 76 -9.98 17.48 5.75
N ARG A 77 -10.84 16.97 4.86
CA ARG A 77 -10.44 16.36 3.58
C ARG A 77 -9.49 17.24 2.77
N ASP A 78 -9.76 18.54 2.70
CA ASP A 78 -8.95 19.50 1.93
C ASP A 78 -7.59 19.79 2.56
N ARG A 79 -7.40 19.41 3.81
CA ARG A 79 -6.16 19.64 4.56
C ARG A 79 -5.32 18.38 4.75
N VAL A 80 -5.83 17.21 4.35
CA VAL A 80 -5.11 15.95 4.48
C VAL A 80 -4.03 15.86 3.40
N ALA A 81 -2.77 15.76 3.83
CA ALA A 81 -1.64 15.63 2.93
C ALA A 81 -1.31 14.16 2.64
N PHE A 82 -1.31 13.31 3.67
CA PHE A 82 -1.00 11.89 3.50
C PHE A 82 -1.64 11.04 4.60
N ILE A 83 -1.72 9.74 4.32
CA ILE A 83 -2.13 8.70 5.26
C ILE A 83 -1.08 7.60 5.21
N CYS A 84 -0.56 7.20 6.37
CA CYS A 84 0.56 6.28 6.47
C CYS A 84 0.31 5.23 7.57
N LYS A 85 0.60 3.97 7.26
CA LYS A 85 0.62 2.90 8.27
C LYS A 85 2.03 2.78 8.83
N VAL A 86 2.19 2.92 10.14
CA VAL A 86 3.48 2.91 10.81
C VAL A 86 3.51 1.92 11.98
N ASN A 87 4.71 1.45 12.31
CA ASN A 87 4.93 0.73 13.57
C ASN A 87 5.10 1.74 14.70
N THR A 88 4.49 1.44 15.86
CA THR A 88 4.70 2.24 17.05
C THR A 88 5.98 1.79 17.75
N LEU A 89 6.76 2.75 18.26
CA LEU A 89 7.97 2.44 19.03
C LEU A 89 7.66 2.04 20.48
N GLU A 90 6.46 2.32 20.95
CA GLU A 90 6.08 2.14 22.36
C GLU A 90 5.73 0.69 22.72
N ARG A 91 5.28 -0.09 21.74
CA ARG A 91 4.93 -1.50 21.92
C ARG A 91 5.35 -2.33 20.73
N TYR A 92 6.07 -3.39 21.01
CA TYR A 92 6.51 -4.32 19.99
C TYR A 92 5.32 -4.94 19.25
N GLY A 93 5.33 -4.84 17.92
CA GLY A 93 4.29 -5.42 17.07
C GLY A 93 3.01 -4.61 16.94
N THR A 94 2.90 -3.43 17.55
CA THR A 94 1.73 -2.58 17.37
C THR A 94 1.90 -1.64 16.17
N GLN A 95 0.79 -1.34 15.51
CA GLN A 95 0.74 -0.46 14.34
C GLN A 95 -0.33 0.61 14.55
N ARG A 96 -0.19 1.72 13.83
CA ARG A 96 -1.18 2.79 13.81
C ARG A 96 -1.26 3.41 12.43
N ILE A 97 -2.33 4.17 12.21
CA ILE A 97 -2.48 5.01 11.02
C ILE A 97 -2.18 6.45 11.41
N ASP A 98 -1.20 7.05 10.75
CA ASP A 98 -0.89 8.48 10.88
C ASP A 98 -1.53 9.23 9.70
N ILE A 99 -2.25 10.30 10.01
CA ILE A 99 -2.83 11.20 9.02
C ILE A 99 -2.12 12.55 9.16
N GLY A 100 -1.35 12.92 8.15
CA GLY A 100 -0.63 14.19 8.11
C GLY A 100 -1.44 15.27 7.40
N PHE A 101 -1.39 16.49 7.93
CA PHE A 101 -2.07 17.65 7.37
C PHE A 101 -1.09 18.54 6.61
N THR A 102 -1.60 19.35 5.68
CA THR A 102 -0.80 20.22 4.82
C THR A 102 -0.10 21.35 5.58
N ASP A 103 -0.60 21.73 6.75
CA ASP A 103 0.00 22.79 7.57
C ASP A 103 1.09 22.30 8.53
N GLU A 104 1.40 20.99 8.51
CA GLU A 104 2.42 20.33 9.34
C GLU A 104 2.28 20.51 10.86
N SER A 105 1.36 21.35 11.32
CA SER A 105 1.20 21.68 12.74
C SER A 105 0.36 20.66 13.50
N VAL A 106 -0.44 19.86 12.80
CA VAL A 106 -1.37 18.90 13.38
C VAL A 106 -1.31 17.61 12.59
N ASP A 107 -1.16 16.50 13.28
CA ASP A 107 -1.35 15.17 12.74
C ASP A 107 -2.33 14.39 13.61
N MET A 108 -3.06 13.49 12.98
CA MET A 108 -4.01 12.61 13.65
C MET A 108 -3.44 11.20 13.69
N LYS A 109 -3.55 10.55 14.83
CA LYS A 109 -3.08 9.18 15.04
C LYS A 109 -4.25 8.29 15.35
N LEU A 110 -4.46 7.27 14.52
CA LEU A 110 -5.54 6.30 14.71
C LEU A 110 -4.97 4.95 15.12
N PRO A 111 -5.46 4.36 16.22
CA PRO A 111 -4.98 3.05 16.64
C PRO A 111 -5.44 1.95 15.68
N ILE A 112 -4.60 0.93 15.52
CA ILE A 112 -4.97 -0.31 14.85
C ILE A 112 -5.12 -1.37 15.93
N PHE A 113 -6.35 -1.87 16.13
CA PHE A 113 -6.65 -2.81 17.19
C PHE A 113 -6.22 -4.25 16.87
N GLU A 114 -6.17 -4.59 15.59
CA GLU A 114 -5.79 -5.91 15.10
C GLU A 114 -4.64 -5.79 14.10
N SER A 115 -3.43 -5.62 14.64
CA SER A 115 -2.22 -5.54 13.82
C SER A 115 -2.05 -6.82 12.99
N GLY A 116 -1.81 -6.65 11.68
CA GLY A 116 -1.67 -7.76 10.75
C GLY A 116 -2.96 -8.15 10.03
N THR A 117 -4.13 -7.72 10.52
CA THR A 117 -5.42 -7.96 9.87
C THR A 117 -6.06 -6.68 9.34
N MET A 118 -5.95 -5.58 10.10
CA MET A 118 -6.47 -4.28 9.66
C MET A 118 -5.45 -3.57 8.75
N TYR A 119 -5.96 -2.92 7.71
CA TYR A 119 -5.16 -2.17 6.73
C TYR A 119 -4.07 -3.02 6.07
N LYS A 120 -4.40 -4.28 5.82
CA LYS A 120 -3.47 -5.26 5.28
C LYS A 120 -2.92 -4.88 3.91
N GLY A 121 -3.71 -4.17 3.11
CA GLY A 121 -3.30 -3.71 1.78
C GLY A 121 -2.35 -2.52 1.79
N MET A 122 -2.21 -1.81 2.90
CA MET A 122 -1.31 -0.67 3.00
C MET A 122 0.12 -1.14 3.29
N LYS A 123 1.07 -0.59 2.54
CA LYS A 123 2.50 -0.82 2.79
C LYS A 123 2.95 -0.03 4.01
N LEU A 124 3.67 -0.69 4.90
CA LEU A 124 4.20 -0.07 6.11
C LEU A 124 5.21 1.04 5.75
N GLY A 125 5.03 2.22 6.34
CA GLY A 125 5.91 3.36 6.13
C GLY A 125 5.73 4.10 4.81
N TYR A 126 4.77 3.70 3.99
CA TYR A 126 4.48 4.40 2.73
C TYR A 126 3.40 5.47 2.96
N SER A 127 3.67 6.71 2.50
CA SER A 127 2.72 7.83 2.61
C SER A 127 1.79 7.84 1.39
N TYR A 128 0.54 7.48 1.62
CA TYR A 128 -0.49 7.49 0.58
C TYR A 128 -1.19 8.83 0.53
N LYS A 129 -1.46 9.32 -0.68
CA LYS A 129 -2.44 10.41 -0.84
C LYS A 129 -3.84 9.83 -0.69
N PRO A 130 -4.82 10.62 -0.18
CA PRO A 130 -6.18 10.12 -0.03
C PRO A 130 -6.77 9.53 -1.31
N GLU A 131 -6.46 10.12 -2.47
CA GLU A 131 -6.92 9.64 -3.78
C GLU A 131 -6.40 8.23 -4.09
N GLU A 132 -5.17 7.93 -3.70
CA GLU A 132 -4.57 6.60 -3.90
C GLU A 132 -5.31 5.51 -3.11
N LEU A 133 -5.94 5.88 -2.01
CA LEU A 133 -6.74 4.99 -1.16
C LEU A 133 -8.22 4.97 -1.56
N GLY A 134 -8.61 5.73 -2.56
CA GLY A 134 -9.99 5.86 -2.99
C GLY A 134 -10.88 6.70 -2.06
N LEU A 135 -10.27 7.59 -1.33
CA LEU A 135 -10.95 8.46 -0.35
C LEU A 135 -11.33 9.83 -0.94
#